data_9b8395e4ad9756e3d3dc414766d35ef8
#
_entry.id   9b8395e4ad9756e3d3dc414766d35ef8
#
_cell.length_a   1.000
_cell.length_b   1.000
_cell.length_c   1.000
_cell.angle_alpha   90.00
_cell.angle_beta   90.00
_cell.angle_gamma   90.00
#
_symmetry.space_group_name_H-M   'P 1'
#
loop_
_entity.id
_entity.type
_entity.pdbx_description
1 polymer ?
#
loop_
_entity_poly.entity_id
_entity_poly.type
_entity_poly.pdbx_seq_one_letter_code
_entity_poly.pdbx_strand_id
1 'polypeptide(L)'
;EIMNIETILSPHLEKCPQINELDEKKRKQLASIIGFVDETVGIEHLVKCLAEGTSMGGDGVIRCYVGFEPSGKAHIGWKVLALQLRRMIDAGTNVMIFLADWHAWINDKFNGNMEHIQTTARYMEDTFRALLGHPDEGDGAGQLRFVWASTIMDSGDYWARVLRCSKGATLAMVRKTFTIMGR
;
A
#
# COMPACT_ATOMS: atom_id res chain seq x y z
N GLU A 1 18.13 -12.65 -7.66
CA GLU A 1 18.90 -11.65 -8.43
C GLU A 1 19.11 -10.43 -7.54
N ILE A 2 20.39 -10.04 -7.34
CA ILE A 2 20.72 -8.86 -6.51
C ILE A 2 20.22 -7.63 -7.25
N MET A 3 19.31 -6.92 -6.63
CA MET A 3 18.76 -5.68 -7.15
C MET A 3 19.88 -4.64 -7.29
N ASN A 4 20.20 -4.25 -8.52
CA ASN A 4 21.19 -3.18 -8.75
C ASN A 4 20.53 -1.82 -8.46
N ILE A 5 20.81 -1.29 -7.27
CA ILE A 5 20.24 -0.03 -6.77
C ILE A 5 20.51 1.13 -7.74
N GLU A 6 21.73 1.21 -8.28
CA GLU A 6 22.10 2.29 -9.18
C GLU A 6 21.32 2.25 -10.49
N THR A 7 21.05 1.05 -11.02
CA THR A 7 20.23 0.88 -12.23
C THR A 7 18.81 1.35 -12.01
N ILE A 8 18.26 1.15 -10.79
CA ILE A 8 16.90 1.59 -10.45
C ILE A 8 16.84 3.10 -10.23
N LEU A 9 17.82 3.67 -9.54
CA LEU A 9 17.77 5.07 -9.15
C LEU A 9 18.23 6.02 -10.25
N SER A 10 19.12 5.61 -11.14
CA SER A 10 19.71 6.48 -12.20
C SER A 10 18.67 7.18 -13.07
N PRO A 11 17.55 6.58 -13.51
CA PRO A 11 16.55 7.27 -14.32
C PRO A 11 15.84 8.42 -13.60
N HIS A 12 15.91 8.43 -12.27
CA HIS A 12 15.24 9.41 -11.44
C HIS A 12 16.15 10.55 -10.98
N LEU A 13 17.46 10.43 -11.14
CA LEU A 13 18.45 11.42 -10.67
C LEU A 13 18.30 12.79 -11.33
N GLU A 14 17.92 12.82 -12.60
CA GLU A 14 17.70 14.09 -13.34
C GLU A 14 16.53 14.88 -12.74
N LYS A 15 15.45 14.19 -12.35
CA LYS A 15 14.25 14.79 -11.76
C LYS A 15 14.39 15.06 -10.28
N CYS A 16 15.18 14.26 -9.58
CA CYS A 16 15.36 14.34 -8.12
C CYS A 16 16.83 14.13 -7.74
N PRO A 17 17.71 15.17 -7.90
CA PRO A 17 19.13 15.08 -7.57
C PRO A 17 19.42 14.76 -6.09
N GLN A 18 18.47 15.09 -5.19
CA GLN A 18 18.55 14.83 -3.75
C GLN A 18 18.67 13.34 -3.40
N ILE A 19 18.40 12.45 -4.34
CA ILE A 19 18.67 11.00 -4.18
C ILE A 19 20.13 10.74 -3.85
N ASN A 20 21.07 11.56 -4.39
CA ASN A 20 22.49 11.43 -4.13
C ASN A 20 22.89 11.79 -2.67
N GLU A 21 22.06 12.52 -1.96
CA GLU A 21 22.28 12.92 -0.57
C GLU A 21 21.82 11.84 0.44
N LEU A 22 21.08 10.83 -0.04
CA LEU A 22 20.61 9.73 0.79
C LEU A 22 21.77 8.76 1.10
N ASP A 23 21.83 8.28 2.34
CA ASP A 23 22.72 7.19 2.73
C ASP A 23 22.36 5.87 2.04
N GLU A 24 23.24 4.89 2.07
CA GLU A 24 23.07 3.60 1.39
C GLU A 24 21.78 2.87 1.83
N LYS A 25 21.45 2.91 3.12
CA LYS A 25 20.22 2.29 3.66
C LYS A 25 18.97 2.92 3.08
N LYS A 26 18.91 4.25 3.04
CA LYS A 26 17.78 5.01 2.48
C LYS A 26 17.68 4.85 0.96
N ARG A 27 18.80 4.81 0.25
CA ARG A 27 18.85 4.49 -1.20
C ARG A 27 18.31 3.09 -1.48
N LYS A 28 18.70 2.08 -0.68
CA LYS A 28 18.16 0.73 -0.77
C LYS A 28 16.67 0.69 -0.50
N GLN A 29 16.19 1.42 0.50
CA GLN A 29 14.76 1.52 0.81
C GLN A 29 14.00 2.18 -0.35
N LEU A 30 14.48 3.29 -0.87
CA LEU A 30 13.89 3.96 -2.04
C LEU A 30 13.81 3.01 -3.24
N ALA A 31 14.92 2.37 -3.59
CA ALA A 31 14.99 1.42 -4.70
C ALA A 31 14.02 0.23 -4.51
N SER A 32 13.82 -0.24 -3.28
CA SER A 32 12.85 -1.31 -2.97
C SER A 32 11.41 -0.87 -3.22
N ILE A 33 11.09 0.40 -3.06
CA ILE A 33 9.76 0.96 -3.28
C ILE A 33 9.48 1.17 -4.78
N ILE A 34 10.43 1.79 -5.50
CA ILE A 34 10.21 2.21 -6.88
C ILE A 34 10.69 1.21 -7.95
N GLY A 35 11.52 0.24 -7.58
CA GLY A 35 12.27 -0.58 -8.54
C GLY A 35 11.45 -1.62 -9.31
N PHE A 36 10.18 -1.80 -8.99
CA PHE A 36 9.32 -2.82 -9.59
C PHE A 36 7.94 -2.28 -9.98
N VAL A 37 7.84 -0.97 -10.17
CA VAL A 37 6.63 -0.29 -10.62
C VAL A 37 6.89 0.38 -11.97
N ASP A 38 5.87 0.42 -12.82
CA ASP A 38 5.98 1.03 -14.15
C ASP A 38 6.05 2.55 -14.06
N GLU A 39 5.41 3.13 -13.04
CA GLU A 39 5.34 4.57 -12.84
C GLU A 39 5.42 4.93 -11.36
N THR A 40 6.16 6.00 -11.05
CA THR A 40 6.24 6.58 -9.70
C THR A 40 5.86 8.06 -9.76
N VAL A 41 4.84 8.44 -9.01
CA VAL A 41 4.37 9.82 -8.88
C VAL A 41 4.78 10.36 -7.50
N GLY A 42 5.35 11.57 -7.47
CA GLY A 42 5.73 12.23 -6.21
C GLY A 42 6.99 11.69 -5.54
N ILE A 43 7.94 11.20 -6.34
CA ILE A 43 9.22 10.67 -5.84
C ILE A 43 9.98 11.69 -4.99
N GLU A 44 9.90 12.98 -5.31
CA GLU A 44 10.55 14.08 -4.59
C GLU A 44 10.05 14.14 -3.13
N HIS A 45 8.76 13.91 -2.92
CA HIS A 45 8.19 13.87 -1.57
C HIS A 45 8.70 12.66 -0.78
N LEU A 46 8.78 11.49 -1.40
CA LEU A 46 9.31 10.28 -0.78
C LEU A 46 10.80 10.46 -0.41
N VAL A 47 11.59 11.02 -1.32
CA VAL A 47 13.02 11.31 -1.09
C VAL A 47 13.18 12.30 0.06
N LYS A 48 12.37 13.35 0.12
CA LYS A 48 12.36 14.30 1.22
C LYS A 48 12.03 13.61 2.56
N CYS A 49 11.01 12.79 2.62
CA CYS A 49 10.66 12.02 3.82
C CYS A 49 11.82 11.13 4.29
N LEU A 50 12.49 10.46 3.35
CA LEU A 50 13.66 9.63 3.65
C LEU A 50 14.84 10.46 4.14
N ALA A 51 15.14 11.60 3.50
CA ALA A 51 16.25 12.48 3.87
C ALA A 51 16.07 13.05 5.28
N GLU A 52 14.91 13.62 5.56
CA GLU A 52 14.59 14.29 6.81
C GLU A 52 14.27 13.32 7.96
N GLY A 53 14.09 12.02 7.68
CA GLY A 53 13.60 11.06 8.67
C GLY A 53 12.19 11.42 9.16
N THR A 54 11.43 12.13 8.34
CA THR A 54 10.06 12.55 8.64
C THR A 54 9.09 11.60 7.95
N SER A 55 8.12 11.11 8.70
CA SER A 55 7.00 10.35 8.16
C SER A 55 5.71 10.98 8.66
N MET A 56 4.58 10.62 8.07
CA MET A 56 3.28 11.10 8.57
C MET A 56 3.02 10.75 10.05
N GLY A 57 3.78 9.81 10.62
CA GLY A 57 3.75 9.45 12.05
C GLY A 57 4.80 10.16 12.91
N GLY A 58 5.72 10.94 12.34
CA GLY A 58 6.78 11.66 13.07
C GLY A 58 7.92 10.79 13.59
N ASP A 59 7.95 9.49 13.27
CA ASP A 59 8.93 8.50 13.76
C ASP A 59 9.98 8.10 12.70
N GLY A 60 9.95 8.74 11.53
CA GLY A 60 10.89 8.46 10.44
C GLY A 60 10.65 7.13 9.69
N VAL A 61 9.62 6.37 10.04
CA VAL A 61 9.32 5.09 9.40
C VAL A 61 8.44 5.30 8.16
N ILE A 62 8.91 4.87 7.01
CA ILE A 62 8.11 4.91 5.78
C ILE A 62 6.99 3.86 5.87
N ARG A 63 5.77 4.31 5.60
CA ARG A 63 4.57 3.48 5.60
C ARG A 63 3.93 3.49 4.22
N CYS A 64 3.54 2.32 3.76
CA CYS A 64 2.72 2.20 2.55
C CYS A 64 1.49 1.33 2.81
N TYR A 65 0.51 1.45 1.94
CA TYR A 65 -0.60 0.51 1.92
C TYR A 65 -0.90 0.05 0.51
N VAL A 66 -1.47 -1.14 0.40
CA VAL A 66 -2.05 -1.67 -0.82
C VAL A 66 -3.43 -2.23 -0.51
N GLY A 67 -4.43 -1.84 -1.32
CA GLY A 67 -5.81 -2.27 -1.16
C GLY A 67 -6.15 -3.43 -2.09
N PHE A 68 -6.84 -4.43 -1.56
CA PHE A 68 -7.38 -5.54 -2.33
C PHE A 68 -8.88 -5.66 -2.14
N GLU A 69 -9.56 -5.86 -3.26
CA GLU A 69 -10.94 -6.26 -3.28
C GLU A 69 -11.02 -7.81 -3.28
N PRO A 70 -11.58 -8.43 -2.24
CA PRO A 70 -11.75 -9.89 -2.20
C PRO A 70 -12.71 -10.35 -3.29
N SER A 71 -12.19 -10.86 -4.40
CA SER A 71 -13.01 -11.15 -5.59
C SER A 71 -12.69 -12.47 -6.27
N GLY A 72 -11.75 -13.27 -5.75
CA GLY A 72 -11.40 -14.53 -6.40
C GLY A 72 -10.29 -15.31 -5.73
N LYS A 73 -9.81 -16.32 -6.46
CA LYS A 73 -8.73 -17.21 -6.00
C LYS A 73 -7.36 -16.59 -6.26
N ALA A 74 -6.37 -17.01 -5.48
CA ALA A 74 -4.98 -16.65 -5.69
C ALA A 74 -4.49 -17.05 -7.09
N HIS A 75 -3.71 -16.17 -7.68
CA HIS A 75 -3.07 -16.36 -8.98
C HIS A 75 -1.63 -15.81 -8.94
N ILE A 76 -0.88 -16.09 -10.01
CA ILE A 76 0.54 -15.71 -10.07
C ILE A 76 0.81 -14.21 -9.80
N GLY A 77 -0.13 -13.34 -10.15
CA GLY A 77 -0.02 -11.90 -9.87
C GLY A 77 0.09 -11.58 -8.36
N TRP A 78 -0.57 -12.37 -7.49
CA TRP A 78 -0.43 -12.19 -6.04
C TRP A 78 0.99 -12.52 -5.57
N LYS A 79 1.62 -13.55 -6.16
CA LYS A 79 3.00 -13.90 -5.85
C LYS A 79 3.98 -12.78 -6.26
N VAL A 80 3.78 -12.21 -7.46
CA VAL A 80 4.63 -11.10 -7.95
C VAL A 80 4.53 -9.92 -7.00
N LEU A 81 3.31 -9.54 -6.63
CA LEU A 81 3.09 -8.44 -5.69
C LEU A 81 3.63 -8.76 -4.28
N ALA A 82 3.43 -9.98 -3.79
CA ALA A 82 3.99 -10.40 -2.50
C ALA A 82 5.52 -10.29 -2.48
N LEU A 83 6.21 -10.67 -3.56
CA LEU A 83 7.66 -10.49 -3.67
C LEU A 83 8.08 -9.01 -3.61
N GLN A 84 7.30 -8.13 -4.23
CA GLN A 84 7.52 -6.68 -4.14
C GLN A 84 7.35 -6.18 -2.71
N LEU A 85 6.23 -6.51 -2.07
CA LEU A 85 5.95 -6.12 -0.69
C LEU A 85 7.01 -6.66 0.27
N ARG A 86 7.47 -7.90 0.07
CA ARG A 86 8.54 -8.49 0.87
C ARG A 86 9.83 -7.68 0.80
N ARG A 87 10.24 -7.25 -0.40
CA ARG A 87 11.45 -6.40 -0.58
C ARG A 87 11.33 -5.06 0.15
N MET A 88 10.13 -4.47 0.13
CA MET A 88 9.85 -3.22 0.85
C MET A 88 9.94 -3.43 2.36
N ILE A 89 9.37 -4.51 2.88
CA ILE A 89 9.44 -4.89 4.30
C ILE A 89 10.89 -5.13 4.72
N ASP A 90 11.64 -5.92 3.96
CA ASP A 90 13.05 -6.24 4.23
C ASP A 90 13.95 -4.99 4.19
N ALA A 91 13.55 -3.95 3.46
CA ALA A 91 14.21 -2.64 3.43
C ALA A 91 13.73 -1.68 4.53
N GLY A 92 12.85 -2.11 5.42
CA GLY A 92 12.38 -1.32 6.56
C GLY A 92 11.13 -0.48 6.30
N THR A 93 10.35 -0.74 5.24
CA THR A 93 9.06 -0.09 5.00
C THR A 93 7.96 -0.87 5.71
N ASN A 94 7.11 -0.17 6.47
CA ASN A 94 5.92 -0.77 7.06
C ASN A 94 4.82 -0.86 6.01
N VAL A 95 4.31 -2.06 5.79
CA VAL A 95 3.31 -2.35 4.77
C VAL A 95 1.98 -2.69 5.42
N MET A 96 0.93 -2.02 4.99
CA MET A 96 -0.45 -2.35 5.35
C MET A 96 -1.16 -2.95 4.14
N ILE A 97 -1.69 -4.16 4.30
CA ILE A 97 -2.61 -4.77 3.34
C ILE A 97 -4.03 -4.46 3.79
N PHE A 98 -4.73 -3.68 2.98
CA PHE A 98 -6.11 -3.28 3.24
C PHE A 98 -7.07 -4.20 2.50
N LEU A 99 -7.88 -4.95 3.24
CA LEU A 99 -8.89 -5.87 2.70
C LEU A 99 -10.23 -5.13 2.60
N ALA A 100 -10.58 -4.76 1.38
CA ALA A 100 -11.73 -3.91 1.08
C ALA A 100 -13.01 -4.74 0.89
N ASP A 101 -13.47 -5.42 1.93
CA ASP A 101 -14.64 -6.31 1.92
C ASP A 101 -15.94 -5.54 1.58
N TRP A 102 -16.17 -4.37 2.15
CA TRP A 102 -17.31 -3.53 1.78
C TRP A 102 -17.24 -3.00 0.35
N HIS A 103 -16.04 -2.76 -0.18
CA HIS A 103 -15.90 -2.35 -1.56
C HIS A 103 -16.25 -3.51 -2.52
N ALA A 104 -15.86 -4.73 -2.18
CA ALA A 104 -16.26 -5.93 -2.90
C ALA A 104 -17.78 -6.10 -2.91
N TRP A 105 -18.44 -5.81 -1.79
CA TRP A 105 -19.90 -5.86 -1.68
C TRP A 105 -20.59 -4.79 -2.58
N ILE A 106 -20.10 -3.54 -2.55
CA ILE A 106 -20.59 -2.45 -3.42
C ILE A 106 -20.42 -2.80 -4.90
N ASN A 107 -19.38 -3.55 -5.26
CA ASN A 107 -19.12 -4.00 -6.63
C ASN A 107 -19.79 -5.35 -6.98
N ASP A 108 -20.77 -5.79 -6.20
CA ASP A 108 -21.54 -7.02 -6.40
C ASP A 108 -20.68 -8.29 -6.55
N LYS A 109 -19.48 -8.31 -5.96
CA LYS A 109 -18.69 -9.55 -5.96
C LYS A 109 -19.45 -10.64 -5.22
N PHE A 110 -19.38 -11.85 -5.76
CA PHE A 110 -20.15 -13.00 -5.26
C PHE A 110 -21.66 -12.71 -5.10
N ASN A 111 -22.24 -11.91 -6.02
CA ASN A 111 -23.64 -11.46 -5.98
C ASN A 111 -24.02 -10.76 -4.67
N GLY A 112 -23.10 -9.98 -4.11
CA GLY A 112 -23.30 -9.25 -2.87
C GLY A 112 -23.36 -10.12 -1.59
N ASN A 113 -22.93 -11.38 -1.67
CA ASN A 113 -22.89 -12.26 -0.50
C ASN A 113 -21.71 -11.91 0.39
N MET A 114 -21.94 -11.21 1.51
CA MET A 114 -20.92 -10.73 2.43
C MET A 114 -20.12 -11.89 3.08
N GLU A 115 -20.78 -13.02 3.39
CA GLU A 115 -20.11 -14.18 3.99
C GLU A 115 -19.06 -14.79 3.03
N HIS A 116 -19.40 -14.90 1.75
CA HIS A 116 -18.47 -15.35 0.72
C HIS A 116 -17.32 -14.36 0.52
N ILE A 117 -17.62 -13.05 0.54
CA ILE A 117 -16.61 -11.98 0.44
C ILE A 117 -15.62 -12.08 1.62
N GLN A 118 -16.13 -12.18 2.85
CA GLN A 118 -15.29 -12.27 4.04
C GLN A 118 -14.48 -13.57 4.09
N THR A 119 -15.05 -14.69 3.64
CA THR A 119 -14.32 -15.95 3.53
C THR A 119 -13.18 -15.84 2.51
N THR A 120 -13.44 -15.19 1.38
CA THR A 120 -12.42 -14.93 0.36
C THR A 120 -11.34 -13.97 0.89
N ALA A 121 -11.72 -12.96 1.69
CA ALA A 121 -10.77 -12.04 2.30
C ALA A 121 -9.85 -12.75 3.31
N ARG A 122 -10.38 -13.67 4.14
CA ARG A 122 -9.56 -14.50 5.04
C ARG A 122 -8.58 -15.37 4.25
N TYR A 123 -9.07 -16.06 3.20
CA TYR A 123 -8.21 -16.82 2.31
C TYR A 123 -7.11 -15.97 1.68
N MET A 124 -7.42 -14.73 1.30
CA MET A 124 -6.45 -13.77 0.76
C MET A 124 -5.41 -13.40 1.81
N GLU A 125 -5.84 -13.08 3.03
CA GLU A 125 -4.95 -12.76 4.16
C GLU A 125 -3.99 -13.93 4.45
N ASP A 126 -4.50 -15.15 4.57
CA ASP A 126 -3.71 -16.36 4.83
C ASP A 126 -2.69 -16.61 3.70
N THR A 127 -3.11 -16.39 2.45
CA THR A 127 -2.23 -16.53 1.28
C THR A 127 -1.09 -15.50 1.32
N PHE A 128 -1.38 -14.23 1.61
CA PHE A 128 -0.33 -13.23 1.71
C PHE A 128 0.58 -13.46 2.92
N ARG A 129 0.05 -13.90 4.06
CA ARG A 129 0.86 -14.30 5.22
C ARG A 129 1.83 -15.43 4.85
N ALA A 130 1.36 -16.45 4.14
CA ALA A 130 2.19 -17.56 3.68
C ALA A 130 3.26 -17.11 2.66
N LEU A 131 2.92 -16.23 1.73
CA LEU A 131 3.85 -15.73 0.70
C LEU A 131 4.89 -14.76 1.25
N LEU A 132 4.52 -13.94 2.22
CA LEU A 132 5.39 -12.92 2.81
C LEU A 132 6.26 -13.48 3.93
N GLY A 133 5.95 -14.68 4.45
CA GLY A 133 6.58 -15.22 5.65
C GLY A 133 6.27 -14.27 6.82
N HIS A 134 5.72 -14.69 7.90
CA HIS A 134 5.26 -13.86 9.02
C HIS A 134 6.29 -12.79 9.45
N PRO A 135 6.37 -11.61 8.79
CA PRO A 135 7.17 -10.52 9.31
C PRO A 135 6.51 -10.05 10.61
N ASP A 136 7.30 -9.86 11.65
CA ASP A 136 6.86 -9.61 13.01
C ASP A 136 5.87 -8.43 13.10
N GLU A 137 4.77 -8.64 13.77
CA GLU A 137 3.87 -7.62 14.27
C GLU A 137 4.53 -6.98 15.51
N GLY A 138 5.51 -6.11 15.30
CA GLY A 138 6.24 -5.43 16.36
C GLY A 138 6.19 -3.90 16.21
N ASP A 139 6.79 -3.16 17.13
CA ASP A 139 6.88 -1.70 17.12
C ASP A 139 8.18 -1.22 16.42
N GLY A 140 8.36 -1.49 15.14
CA GLY A 140 9.59 -1.14 14.44
C GLY A 140 9.40 -0.88 12.95
N ALA A 141 10.51 -0.87 12.22
CA ALA A 141 10.50 -0.80 10.77
C ALA A 141 10.41 -2.20 10.14
N GLY A 142 9.82 -2.30 8.95
CA GLY A 142 9.71 -3.55 8.21
C GLY A 142 8.56 -4.45 8.68
N GLN A 143 7.41 -3.86 9.02
CA GLN A 143 6.25 -4.59 9.52
C GLN A 143 5.21 -4.85 8.44
N LEU A 144 4.46 -5.94 8.61
CA LEU A 144 3.26 -6.25 7.86
C LEU A 144 2.03 -6.16 8.76
N ARG A 145 1.02 -5.44 8.31
CA ARG A 145 -0.26 -5.33 9.00
C ARG A 145 -1.42 -5.56 8.02
N PHE A 146 -2.42 -6.33 8.45
CA PHE A 146 -3.69 -6.46 7.73
C PHE A 146 -4.76 -5.60 8.40
N VAL A 147 -5.54 -4.91 7.58
CA VAL A 147 -6.65 -4.06 8.04
C VAL A 147 -7.86 -4.33 7.17
N TRP A 148 -8.99 -4.60 7.78
CA TRP A 148 -10.26 -4.83 7.10
C TRP A 148 -11.08 -3.56 7.05
N ALA A 149 -11.76 -3.30 5.93
CA ALA A 149 -12.64 -2.15 5.82
C ALA A 149 -13.78 -2.21 6.86
N SER A 150 -14.39 -3.38 7.07
CA SER A 150 -15.42 -3.60 8.09
C SER A 150 -14.95 -3.17 9.49
N THR A 151 -13.74 -3.55 9.89
CA THR A 151 -13.20 -3.19 11.21
C THR A 151 -13.04 -1.66 11.38
N ILE A 152 -12.64 -0.96 10.32
CA ILE A 152 -12.53 0.51 10.36
C ILE A 152 -13.90 1.16 10.43
N MET A 153 -14.86 0.64 9.66
CA MET A 153 -16.19 1.19 9.54
C MET A 153 -17.06 1.01 10.81
N ASP A 154 -16.66 0.12 11.70
CA ASP A 154 -17.32 -0.08 13.01
C ASP A 154 -17.06 1.08 13.99
N SER A 155 -16.13 2.00 13.66
CA SER A 155 -15.83 3.12 14.54
C SER A 155 -16.63 4.37 14.22
N GLY A 156 -17.14 5.06 15.27
CA GLY A 156 -17.82 6.34 15.12
C GLY A 156 -16.93 7.43 14.50
N ASP A 157 -15.64 7.40 14.76
CA ASP A 157 -14.65 8.32 14.18
C ASP A 157 -14.54 8.17 12.65
N TYR A 158 -14.66 6.97 12.13
CA TYR A 158 -14.70 6.74 10.68
C TYR A 158 -15.83 7.51 10.04
N TRP A 159 -17.05 7.35 10.55
CA TRP A 159 -18.23 8.01 9.98
C TRP A 159 -18.21 9.53 10.13
N ALA A 160 -17.68 10.04 11.24
CA ALA A 160 -17.44 11.48 11.40
C ALA A 160 -16.48 12.03 10.33
N ARG A 161 -15.43 11.27 9.97
CA ARG A 161 -14.50 11.62 8.88
C ARG A 161 -15.18 11.55 7.52
N VAL A 162 -15.97 10.50 7.26
CA VAL A 162 -16.76 10.35 6.02
C VAL A 162 -17.66 11.57 5.81
N LEU A 163 -18.40 11.99 6.84
CA LEU A 163 -19.27 13.17 6.77
C LEU A 163 -18.49 14.46 6.50
N ARG A 164 -17.32 14.65 7.12
CA ARG A 164 -16.46 15.81 6.87
C ARG A 164 -15.97 15.83 5.42
N CYS A 165 -15.49 14.69 4.91
CA CYS A 165 -15.07 14.55 3.52
C CYS A 165 -16.21 14.81 2.55
N SER A 166 -17.40 14.24 2.80
CA SER A 166 -18.59 14.42 1.96
C SER A 166 -19.05 15.88 1.91
N LYS A 167 -18.92 16.61 3.01
CA LYS A 167 -19.24 18.05 3.06
C LYS A 167 -18.33 18.88 2.13
N GLY A 168 -17.07 18.47 1.95
CA GLY A 168 -16.10 19.12 1.07
C GLY A 168 -16.12 18.61 -0.37
N ALA A 169 -16.80 17.50 -0.65
CA ALA A 169 -16.80 16.88 -1.96
C ALA A 169 -17.78 17.56 -2.92
N THR A 170 -17.33 17.91 -4.11
CA THR A 170 -18.18 18.39 -5.20
C THR A 170 -18.58 17.25 -6.12
N LEU A 171 -19.70 17.39 -6.85
CA LEU A 171 -20.14 16.41 -7.83
C LEU A 171 -19.05 16.16 -8.92
N ALA A 172 -18.32 17.20 -9.29
CA ALA A 172 -17.23 17.08 -10.27
C ALA A 172 -16.07 16.20 -9.72
N MET A 173 -15.70 16.36 -8.44
CA MET A 173 -14.69 15.50 -7.79
C MET A 173 -15.17 14.05 -7.73
N VAL A 174 -16.41 13.82 -7.33
CA VAL A 174 -17.00 12.47 -7.28
C VAL A 174 -17.00 11.82 -8.66
N ARG A 175 -17.47 12.51 -9.70
CA ARG A 175 -17.45 12.00 -11.09
C ARG A 175 -16.04 11.63 -11.56
N LYS A 176 -15.04 12.46 -11.27
CA LYS A 176 -13.65 12.17 -11.61
C LYS A 176 -13.13 10.91 -10.91
N THR A 177 -13.51 10.70 -9.67
CA THR A 177 -13.14 9.49 -8.91
C THR A 177 -13.79 8.23 -9.50
N PHE A 178 -15.06 8.29 -9.89
CA PHE A 178 -15.74 7.16 -10.54
C PHE A 178 -15.09 6.76 -11.86
N THR A 179 -14.60 7.72 -12.64
CA THR A 179 -13.89 7.43 -13.90
C THR A 179 -12.62 6.61 -13.66
N ILE A 180 -11.88 6.91 -12.57
CA ILE A 180 -10.67 6.17 -12.19
C ILE A 180 -11.03 4.76 -11.70
N MET A 181 -12.18 4.57 -11.04
CA MET A 181 -12.63 3.29 -10.50
C MET A 181 -13.33 2.38 -11.53
N GLY A 182 -13.41 2.78 -12.79
CA GLY A 182 -13.88 1.92 -13.89
C GLY A 182 -15.40 1.69 -13.95
N ARG A 183 -16.20 2.61 -13.42
CA ARG A 183 -17.69 2.63 -13.57
C ARG A 183 -18.17 3.85 -14.34
#